data_81c82200c41778962f5c0605af71a78f
#
_entry.id   81c82200c41778962f5c0605af71a78f
#
_cell.length_a   1.000
_cell.length_b   1.000
_cell.length_c   1.000
_cell.angle_alpha   90.00
_cell.angle_beta   90.00
_cell.angle_gamma   90.00
#
_symmetry.space_group_name_H-M   'P 1'
#
loop_
_entity.id
_entity.type
_entity.pdbx_description
1 polymer ?
#
loop_
_entity_poly.entity_id
_entity_poly.type
_entity_poly.pdbx_seq_one_letter_code
_entity_poly.pdbx_strand_id
1 'polypeptide(L)'
;FEEAFVPADNEFLPPGGFDQMATRWPYFYTTLSFTYLGIQRAVLDYTAESLRGDDGEFDRRDLPQKQHAWAQMRLAWERSQALTYRMLGEVGADPSEEQLRRAWAATVTAMETAPEVASLAVRVCGGRSLLRPSALERMYRDARCGATMLPWSVEVTLDRLGRAGLYDD
;
A
#
# COMPACT_ATOMS: atom_id res chain seq x y z
N PHE A 1 12.67 -1.76 -24.11
CA PHE A 1 13.86 -1.14 -24.72
C PHE A 1 14.24 -1.98 -25.93
N GLU A 2 14.29 -1.39 -27.10
CA GLU A 2 14.76 -2.06 -28.32
C GLU A 2 16.14 -1.48 -28.67
N GLU A 3 17.14 -2.35 -28.85
CA GLU A 3 18.52 -2.03 -29.24
C GLU A 3 19.21 -0.91 -28.39
N ALA A 4 18.83 -0.79 -27.12
CA ALA A 4 19.46 0.18 -26.22
C ALA A 4 20.84 -0.33 -25.76
N PHE A 5 21.90 0.34 -26.19
CA PHE A 5 23.23 0.05 -25.72
C PHE A 5 23.46 0.63 -24.33
N VAL A 6 23.87 -0.23 -23.38
CA VAL A 6 24.29 0.18 -22.03
C VAL A 6 25.73 -0.26 -21.85
N PRO A 7 26.68 0.68 -21.57
CA PRO A 7 28.07 0.31 -21.29
C PRO A 7 28.16 -0.62 -20.07
N ALA A 8 29.10 -1.57 -20.07
CA ALA A 8 29.31 -2.49 -18.98
C ALA A 8 29.63 -1.77 -17.64
N ASP A 9 30.28 -0.62 -17.70
CA ASP A 9 30.62 0.21 -16.53
C ASP A 9 29.36 0.80 -15.83
N ASN A 10 28.20 0.74 -16.48
CA ASN A 10 26.91 1.15 -15.91
C ASN A 10 26.16 -0.02 -15.26
N GLU A 11 26.76 -1.20 -15.19
CA GLU A 11 26.19 -2.33 -14.46
C GLU A 11 26.21 -2.02 -12.96
N PHE A 12 25.01 -1.91 -12.37
CA PHE A 12 24.86 -1.58 -10.94
C PHE A 12 25.00 -2.81 -10.04
N LEU A 13 24.59 -3.97 -10.53
CA LEU A 13 24.67 -5.24 -9.81
C LEU A 13 25.29 -6.31 -10.70
N PRO A 14 26.13 -7.20 -10.17
CA PRO A 14 26.67 -8.31 -10.93
C PRO A 14 25.54 -9.26 -11.40
N PRO A 15 25.79 -10.12 -12.40
CA PRO A 15 24.82 -11.13 -12.84
C PRO A 15 24.25 -11.91 -11.65
N GLY A 16 22.89 -11.97 -11.55
CA GLY A 16 22.19 -12.57 -10.42
C GLY A 16 22.09 -11.70 -9.16
N GLY A 17 22.72 -10.52 -9.14
CA GLY A 17 22.67 -9.59 -7.99
C GLY A 17 21.28 -9.06 -7.72
N PHE A 18 20.43 -8.91 -8.75
CA PHE A 18 19.04 -8.50 -8.58
C PHE A 18 18.25 -9.54 -7.75
N ASP A 19 18.40 -10.83 -8.04
CA ASP A 19 17.73 -11.89 -7.29
C ASP A 19 18.21 -11.92 -5.83
N GLN A 20 19.52 -11.72 -5.60
CA GLN A 20 20.05 -11.61 -4.24
C GLN A 20 19.49 -10.40 -3.50
N MET A 21 19.42 -9.25 -4.14
CA MET A 21 18.82 -8.04 -3.56
C MET A 21 17.33 -8.27 -3.26
N ALA A 22 16.62 -8.87 -4.21
CA ALA A 22 15.19 -9.12 -4.08
C ALA A 22 14.86 -10.14 -2.98
N THR A 23 15.71 -11.16 -2.78
CA THR A 23 15.48 -12.22 -1.78
C THR A 23 15.98 -11.87 -0.39
N ARG A 24 17.12 -11.20 -0.29
CA ARG A 24 17.74 -10.83 0.99
C ARG A 24 17.27 -9.50 1.55
N TRP A 25 16.79 -8.59 0.68
CA TRP A 25 16.57 -7.20 1.05
C TRP A 25 15.15 -6.77 0.72
N PRO A 26 14.14 -7.23 1.47
CA PRO A 26 12.75 -6.83 1.23
C PRO A 26 12.56 -5.31 1.34
N TYR A 27 13.47 -4.61 2.00
CA TYR A 27 13.39 -3.15 2.19
C TYR A 27 13.33 -2.36 0.88
N PHE A 28 13.97 -2.84 -0.19
CA PHE A 28 13.86 -2.18 -1.49
C PHE A 28 12.40 -2.09 -1.96
N TYR A 29 11.64 -3.17 -1.81
CA TYR A 29 10.22 -3.20 -2.17
C TYR A 29 9.31 -2.61 -1.10
N THR A 30 9.70 -2.69 0.16
CA THR A 30 8.96 -2.08 1.25
C THR A 30 8.96 -0.55 1.18
N THR A 31 9.92 0.06 0.48
CA THR A 31 9.88 1.51 0.19
C THR A 31 8.63 1.92 -0.58
N LEU A 32 8.07 1.05 -1.43
CA LEU A 32 6.82 1.27 -2.13
C LEU A 32 5.61 1.36 -1.19
N SER A 33 5.70 0.75 0.00
CA SER A 33 4.63 0.82 1.02
C SER A 33 4.29 2.25 1.39
N PHE A 34 5.26 3.17 1.38
CA PHE A 34 5.01 4.59 1.67
C PHE A 34 4.18 5.27 0.60
N THR A 35 4.32 4.87 -0.67
CA THR A 35 3.45 5.35 -1.76
C THR A 35 2.01 4.96 -1.51
N TYR A 36 1.76 3.69 -1.13
CA TYR A 36 0.41 3.20 -0.86
C TYR A 36 -0.17 3.72 0.46
N LEU A 37 0.67 3.98 1.45
CA LEU A 37 0.28 4.70 2.66
C LEU A 37 -0.16 6.15 2.33
N GLY A 38 0.54 6.80 1.39
CA GLY A 38 0.17 8.11 0.85
C GLY A 38 -1.17 8.09 0.12
N ILE A 39 -1.45 7.06 -0.70
CA ILE A 39 -2.75 6.87 -1.36
C ILE A 39 -3.86 6.70 -0.31
N GLN A 40 -3.66 5.87 0.71
CA GLN A 40 -4.63 5.70 1.80
C GLN A 40 -4.96 7.04 2.46
N ARG A 41 -3.95 7.85 2.74
CA ARG A 41 -4.12 9.17 3.33
C ARG A 41 -4.88 10.12 2.41
N ALA A 42 -4.52 10.18 1.14
CA ALA A 42 -5.21 11.02 0.15
C ALA A 42 -6.68 10.63 0.00
N VAL A 43 -7.00 9.34 0.05
CA VAL A 43 -8.38 8.84 0.02
C VAL A 43 -9.16 9.25 1.28
N LEU A 44 -8.53 9.19 2.46
CA LEU A 44 -9.14 9.67 3.71
C LEU A 44 -9.47 11.16 3.64
N ASP A 45 -8.51 11.98 3.19
CA ASP A 45 -8.68 13.42 3.11
C ASP A 45 -9.77 13.78 2.11
N TYR A 46 -9.76 13.17 0.91
CA TYR A 46 -10.83 13.34 -0.08
C TYR A 46 -12.21 12.96 0.46
N THR A 47 -12.29 11.84 1.18
CA THR A 47 -13.56 11.40 1.77
C THR A 47 -14.06 12.37 2.83
N ALA A 48 -13.16 12.87 3.68
CA ALA A 48 -13.51 13.87 4.69
C ALA A 48 -14.02 15.17 4.06
N GLU A 49 -13.36 15.66 3.00
CA GLU A 49 -13.80 16.84 2.24
C GLU A 49 -15.17 16.61 1.59
N SER A 50 -15.35 15.44 0.95
CA SER A 50 -16.63 15.08 0.32
C SER A 50 -17.78 14.98 1.33
N LEU A 51 -17.51 14.57 2.56
CA LEU A 51 -18.55 14.49 3.61
C LEU A 51 -18.85 15.84 4.26
N ARG A 52 -17.88 16.75 4.27
CA ARG A 52 -18.02 18.13 4.80
C ARG A 52 -18.62 19.09 3.79
N GLY A 53 -18.58 18.75 2.50
CA GLY A 53 -19.11 19.58 1.43
C GLY A 53 -20.61 19.78 1.58
N ASP A 54 -21.05 20.99 1.26
CA ASP A 54 -22.41 21.49 1.44
C ASP A 54 -23.24 21.22 0.17
N ASP A 55 -23.49 19.94 -0.13
CA ASP A 55 -24.15 19.51 -1.39
C ASP A 55 -25.69 19.43 -1.28
N GLY A 56 -26.35 20.07 -0.30
CA GLY A 56 -27.81 20.09 -0.24
C GLY A 56 -28.46 20.01 1.15
N GLU A 57 -29.75 19.67 1.20
CA GLU A 57 -30.61 19.67 2.39
C GLU A 57 -30.15 18.78 3.56
N PHE A 58 -29.19 17.88 3.33
CA PHE A 58 -28.70 16.95 4.36
C PHE A 58 -27.19 17.07 4.53
N ASP A 59 -26.76 17.35 5.75
CA ASP A 59 -25.35 17.29 6.12
C ASP A 59 -24.89 15.81 6.13
N ARG A 60 -24.18 15.40 5.09
CA ARG A 60 -23.74 14.02 4.88
C ARG A 60 -22.82 13.50 6.00
N ARG A 61 -22.09 14.41 6.65
CA ARG A 61 -21.21 14.07 7.79
C ARG A 61 -21.99 13.63 9.04
N ASP A 62 -23.26 14.03 9.18
CA ASP A 62 -24.08 13.70 10.35
C ASP A 62 -24.77 12.33 10.25
N LEU A 63 -24.62 11.64 9.11
CA LEU A 63 -25.14 10.31 8.93
C LEU A 63 -24.28 9.26 9.65
N PRO A 64 -24.80 8.52 10.67
CA PRO A 64 -24.01 7.59 11.47
C PRO A 64 -23.26 6.54 10.64
N GLN A 65 -23.88 6.03 9.57
CA GLN A 65 -23.22 5.06 8.67
C GLN A 65 -22.02 5.66 7.93
N LYS A 66 -22.01 6.97 7.65
CA LYS A 66 -20.88 7.66 7.01
C LYS A 66 -19.75 7.89 8.02
N GLN A 67 -20.12 8.31 9.23
CA GLN A 67 -19.17 8.47 10.33
C GLN A 67 -18.49 7.13 10.66
N HIS A 68 -19.26 6.07 10.75
CA HIS A 68 -18.74 4.72 11.02
C HIS A 68 -17.77 4.24 9.92
N ALA A 69 -18.17 4.39 8.67
CA ALA A 69 -17.31 4.00 7.54
C ALA A 69 -16.01 4.83 7.49
N TRP A 70 -16.08 6.13 7.72
CA TRP A 70 -14.88 6.96 7.80
C TRP A 70 -13.96 6.55 8.95
N ALA A 71 -14.53 6.23 10.11
CA ALA A 71 -13.76 5.72 11.25
C ALA A 71 -13.06 4.38 10.94
N GLN A 72 -13.73 3.46 10.21
CA GLN A 72 -13.11 2.21 9.75
C GLN A 72 -11.92 2.47 8.82
N MET A 73 -12.06 3.39 7.86
CA MET A 73 -10.97 3.80 6.97
C MET A 73 -9.82 4.40 7.76
N ARG A 74 -10.09 5.25 8.75
CA ARG A 74 -9.07 5.85 9.62
C ARG A 74 -8.33 4.79 10.42
N LEU A 75 -9.02 3.83 11.02
CA LEU A 75 -8.41 2.73 11.77
C LEU A 75 -7.55 1.83 10.86
N ALA A 76 -7.98 1.58 9.63
CA ALA A 76 -7.22 0.82 8.67
C ALA A 76 -5.89 1.53 8.32
N TRP A 77 -5.95 2.83 8.06
CA TRP A 77 -4.76 3.65 7.80
C TRP A 77 -3.82 3.71 9.00
N GLU A 78 -4.32 3.91 10.23
CA GLU A 78 -3.49 3.93 11.45
C GLU A 78 -2.72 2.62 11.65
N ARG A 79 -3.37 1.48 11.44
CA ARG A 79 -2.71 0.17 11.51
C ARG A 79 -1.62 0.01 10.45
N SER A 80 -1.92 0.40 9.22
CA SER A 80 -0.98 0.37 8.11
C SER A 80 0.22 1.29 8.37
N GLN A 81 -0.04 2.51 8.83
CA GLN A 81 0.99 3.49 9.18
C GLN A 81 1.90 2.97 10.30
N ALA A 82 1.32 2.53 11.41
CA ALA A 82 2.08 2.06 12.57
C ALA A 82 3.05 0.93 12.21
N LEU A 83 2.58 -0.04 11.40
CA LEU A 83 3.42 -1.16 10.96
C LEU A 83 4.51 -0.72 10.00
N THR A 84 4.18 0.16 9.04
CA THR A 84 5.14 0.68 8.06
C THR A 84 6.24 1.52 8.73
N TYR A 85 5.89 2.39 9.67
CA TYR A 85 6.89 3.19 10.39
C TYR A 85 7.72 2.36 11.38
N ARG A 86 7.13 1.34 11.99
CA ARG A 86 7.91 0.39 12.78
C ARG A 86 8.96 -0.31 11.92
N MET A 87 8.58 -0.84 10.77
CA MET A 87 9.51 -1.44 9.81
C MET A 87 10.62 -0.46 9.41
N LEU A 88 10.27 0.80 9.12
CA LEU A 88 11.26 1.82 8.78
C LEU A 88 12.29 2.04 9.89
N GLY A 89 11.87 2.02 11.15
CA GLY A 89 12.77 2.13 12.30
C GLY A 89 13.69 0.94 12.52
N GLU A 90 13.41 -0.20 11.86
CA GLU A 90 14.18 -1.44 11.95
C GLU A 90 15.08 -1.68 10.72
N VAL A 91 15.01 -0.80 9.70
CA VAL A 91 15.82 -0.95 8.47
C VAL A 91 17.33 -0.92 8.79
N GLY A 92 18.03 -1.93 8.33
CA GLY A 92 19.47 -2.07 8.51
C GLY A 92 20.11 -2.93 7.43
N ALA A 93 21.45 -2.94 7.41
CA ALA A 93 22.22 -3.71 6.42
C ALA A 93 22.23 -5.22 6.70
N ASP A 94 22.01 -5.61 7.95
CA ASP A 94 21.99 -7.01 8.40
C ASP A 94 20.75 -7.27 9.27
N PRO A 95 19.55 -7.33 8.65
CA PRO A 95 18.33 -7.53 9.38
C PRO A 95 18.19 -8.98 9.88
N SER A 96 17.64 -9.14 11.09
CA SER A 96 17.23 -10.44 11.58
C SER A 96 16.05 -10.98 10.75
N GLU A 97 15.84 -12.29 10.77
CA GLU A 97 14.70 -12.93 10.10
C GLU A 97 13.36 -12.34 10.55
N GLU A 98 13.23 -12.06 11.83
CA GLU A 98 12.02 -11.47 12.39
C GLU A 98 11.79 -10.02 11.89
N GLN A 99 12.86 -9.25 11.64
CA GLN A 99 12.75 -7.94 11.00
C GLN A 99 12.32 -8.08 9.53
N LEU A 100 12.83 -9.09 8.81
CA LEU A 100 12.39 -9.41 7.45
C LEU A 100 10.91 -9.80 7.40
N ARG A 101 10.45 -10.65 8.33
CA ARG A 101 9.04 -11.04 8.45
C ARG A 101 8.14 -9.80 8.67
N ARG A 102 8.56 -8.88 9.54
CA ARG A 102 7.82 -7.62 9.75
C ARG A 102 7.83 -6.71 8.53
N ALA A 103 8.93 -6.67 7.77
CA ALA A 103 8.98 -5.91 6.54
C ALA A 103 7.99 -6.45 5.48
N TRP A 104 7.90 -7.77 5.34
CA TRP A 104 6.90 -8.41 4.47
C TRP A 104 5.48 -8.14 4.95
N ALA A 105 5.22 -8.26 6.26
CA ALA A 105 3.92 -7.96 6.83
C ALA A 105 3.52 -6.48 6.61
N ALA A 106 4.46 -5.54 6.76
CA ALA A 106 4.22 -4.13 6.48
C ALA A 106 3.86 -3.89 5.00
N THR A 107 4.57 -4.54 4.08
CA THR A 107 4.31 -4.44 2.64
C THR A 107 2.91 -4.95 2.29
N VAL A 108 2.57 -6.17 2.71
CA VAL A 108 1.23 -6.74 2.47
C VAL A 108 0.14 -5.84 3.05
N THR A 109 0.34 -5.40 4.29
CA THR A 109 -0.65 -4.53 4.96
C THR A 109 -0.85 -3.23 4.19
N ALA A 110 0.22 -2.55 3.78
CA ALA A 110 0.10 -1.30 3.04
C ALA A 110 -0.57 -1.48 1.67
N MET A 111 -0.20 -2.56 0.95
CA MET A 111 -0.70 -2.84 -0.39
C MET A 111 -2.17 -3.28 -0.41
N GLU A 112 -2.62 -4.07 0.57
CA GLU A 112 -4.01 -4.52 0.65
C GLU A 112 -4.94 -3.49 1.33
N THR A 113 -4.45 -2.74 2.31
CA THR A 113 -5.25 -1.69 2.96
C THR A 113 -5.61 -0.55 1.98
N ALA A 114 -4.74 -0.24 1.01
CA ALA A 114 -5.00 0.85 0.07
C ALA A 114 -6.29 0.61 -0.77
N PRO A 115 -6.47 -0.53 -1.47
CA PRO A 115 -7.70 -0.80 -2.19
C PRO A 115 -8.93 -0.97 -1.28
N GLU A 116 -8.77 -1.52 -0.06
CA GLU A 116 -9.87 -1.62 0.92
C GLU A 116 -10.40 -0.24 1.30
N VAL A 117 -9.51 0.68 1.67
CA VAL A 117 -9.85 2.05 2.03
C VAL A 117 -10.48 2.78 0.84
N ALA A 118 -9.91 2.63 -0.36
CA ALA A 118 -10.44 3.25 -1.58
C ALA A 118 -11.85 2.71 -1.94
N SER A 119 -12.07 1.40 -1.80
CA SER A 119 -13.37 0.78 -2.03
C SER A 119 -14.44 1.30 -1.06
N LEU A 120 -14.08 1.43 0.22
CA LEU A 120 -14.98 1.97 1.22
C LEU A 120 -15.28 3.46 0.97
N ALA A 121 -14.28 4.23 0.54
CA ALA A 121 -14.45 5.63 0.15
C ALA A 121 -15.47 5.81 -0.99
N VAL A 122 -15.40 4.97 -2.02
CA VAL A 122 -16.37 4.98 -3.12
C VAL A 122 -17.81 4.75 -2.61
N ARG A 123 -18.00 3.80 -1.69
CA ARG A 123 -19.33 3.56 -1.05
C ARG A 123 -19.79 4.76 -0.24
N VAL A 124 -18.89 5.44 0.43
CA VAL A 124 -19.17 6.61 1.27
C VAL A 124 -19.50 7.84 0.43
N CYS A 125 -18.69 8.13 -0.58
CA CYS A 125 -18.84 9.29 -1.46
C CYS A 125 -19.97 9.12 -2.48
N GLY A 126 -20.31 7.86 -2.84
CA GLY A 126 -21.36 7.53 -3.79
C GLY A 126 -20.88 7.41 -5.24
N GLY A 127 -21.77 6.96 -6.13
CA GLY A 127 -21.44 6.58 -7.50
C GLY A 127 -20.81 7.68 -8.37
N ARG A 128 -21.05 8.96 -8.08
CA ARG A 128 -20.41 10.07 -8.78
C ARG A 128 -18.87 10.07 -8.63
N SER A 129 -18.36 9.50 -7.54
CA SER A 129 -16.93 9.37 -7.29
C SER A 129 -16.20 8.42 -8.24
N LEU A 130 -16.93 7.62 -9.03
CA LEU A 130 -16.39 6.75 -10.09
C LEU A 130 -16.37 7.41 -11.47
N LEU A 131 -16.80 8.65 -11.59
CA LEU A 131 -16.72 9.37 -12.85
C LEU A 131 -15.29 9.84 -13.09
N ARG A 132 -14.81 9.79 -14.35
CA ARG A 132 -13.44 10.17 -14.74
C ARG A 132 -12.92 11.51 -14.21
N PRO A 133 -13.72 12.57 -14.04
CA PRO A 133 -13.23 13.81 -13.42
C PRO A 133 -12.94 13.72 -11.93
N SER A 134 -13.40 12.65 -11.25
CA SER A 134 -13.17 12.47 -9.83
C SER A 134 -11.74 11.99 -9.53
N ALA A 135 -11.07 12.66 -8.60
CA ALA A 135 -9.77 12.21 -8.12
C ALA A 135 -9.85 10.82 -7.44
N LEU A 136 -10.98 10.49 -6.81
CA LEU A 136 -11.18 9.19 -6.14
C LEU A 136 -11.22 8.05 -7.14
N GLU A 137 -11.75 8.24 -8.35
CA GLU A 137 -11.73 7.21 -9.41
C GLU A 137 -10.29 6.79 -9.74
N ARG A 138 -9.40 7.77 -9.92
CA ARG A 138 -7.98 7.51 -10.16
C ARG A 138 -7.33 6.84 -8.95
N MET A 139 -7.51 7.39 -7.75
CA MET A 139 -6.95 6.81 -6.53
C MET A 139 -7.42 5.38 -6.30
N TYR A 140 -8.67 5.05 -6.65
CA TYR A 140 -9.23 3.71 -6.55
C TYR A 140 -8.49 2.71 -7.47
N ARG A 141 -8.20 3.10 -8.71
CA ARG A 141 -7.43 2.27 -9.64
C ARG A 141 -5.97 2.14 -9.20
N ASP A 142 -5.35 3.24 -8.86
CA ASP A 142 -3.94 3.30 -8.47
C ASP A 142 -3.69 2.48 -7.18
N ALA A 143 -4.64 2.51 -6.24
CA ALA A 143 -4.57 1.75 -4.99
C ALA A 143 -4.41 0.25 -5.21
N ARG A 144 -4.99 -0.31 -6.29
CA ARG A 144 -4.92 -1.76 -6.56
C ARG A 144 -3.59 -2.20 -7.18
N CYS A 145 -2.84 -1.29 -7.79
CA CYS A 145 -1.61 -1.63 -8.51
C CYS A 145 -0.55 -2.27 -7.60
N GLY A 146 -0.43 -1.83 -6.35
CA GLY A 146 0.59 -2.32 -5.43
C GLY A 146 0.54 -3.81 -5.16
N ALA A 147 -0.65 -4.34 -4.94
CA ALA A 147 -0.85 -5.74 -4.62
C ALA A 147 -0.49 -6.70 -5.79
N THR A 148 -0.48 -6.18 -7.01
CA THR A 148 -0.23 -6.97 -8.24
C THR A 148 1.13 -6.72 -8.87
N MET A 149 1.99 -5.93 -8.22
CA MET A 149 3.26 -5.51 -8.78
C MET A 149 4.30 -6.63 -8.72
N LEU A 150 4.78 -7.07 -9.87
CA LEU A 150 5.87 -8.05 -9.97
C LEU A 150 7.23 -7.40 -9.68
N PRO A 151 8.23 -8.19 -9.22
CA PRO A 151 8.19 -9.62 -8.90
C PRO A 151 7.64 -9.97 -7.50
N TRP A 152 7.28 -8.97 -6.71
CA TRP A 152 6.82 -9.11 -5.32
C TRP A 152 5.34 -8.76 -5.19
N SER A 153 4.52 -9.61 -5.76
CA SER A 153 3.09 -9.52 -5.48
C SER A 153 2.78 -9.88 -4.02
N VAL A 154 1.60 -9.49 -3.58
CA VAL A 154 1.13 -9.84 -2.22
C VAL A 154 1.13 -11.36 -2.02
N GLU A 155 0.78 -12.14 -3.04
CA GLU A 155 0.75 -13.61 -2.96
C GLU A 155 2.13 -14.22 -2.68
N VAL A 156 3.18 -13.73 -3.37
CA VAL A 156 4.56 -14.18 -3.13
C VAL A 156 5.01 -13.85 -1.71
N THR A 157 4.64 -12.67 -1.23
CA THR A 157 4.99 -12.22 0.13
C THR A 157 4.24 -13.03 1.19
N LEU A 158 2.95 -13.33 0.96
CA LEU A 158 2.15 -14.18 1.84
C LEU A 158 2.66 -15.62 1.89
N ASP A 159 3.07 -16.19 0.75
CA ASP A 159 3.70 -17.52 0.73
C ASP A 159 4.95 -17.57 1.61
N ARG A 160 5.81 -16.58 1.52
CA ARG A 160 7.01 -16.48 2.38
C ARG A 160 6.68 -16.34 3.86
N LEU A 161 5.75 -15.48 4.21
CA LEU A 161 5.31 -15.32 5.61
C LEU A 161 4.70 -16.61 6.15
N GLY A 162 3.88 -17.29 5.34
CA GLY A 162 3.26 -18.56 5.72
C GLY A 162 4.29 -19.66 5.92
N ARG A 163 5.27 -19.79 5.00
CA ARG A 163 6.35 -20.78 5.12
C ARG A 163 7.21 -20.53 6.35
N ALA A 164 7.64 -19.30 6.56
CA ALA A 164 8.45 -18.93 7.73
C ALA A 164 7.74 -19.21 9.07
N GLY A 165 6.41 -19.15 9.11
CA GLY A 165 5.65 -19.44 10.33
C GLY A 165 5.29 -20.92 10.54
N LEU A 166 5.38 -21.75 9.47
CA LEU A 166 4.90 -23.13 9.52
C LEU A 166 6.01 -24.19 9.38
N TYR A 167 7.16 -23.82 8.80
CA TYR A 167 8.22 -24.78 8.45
C TYR A 167 9.60 -24.39 8.98
N ASP A 168 9.79 -23.16 9.44
CA ASP A 168 11.03 -22.74 10.09
C ASP A 168 10.91 -23.04 11.60
N ASP A 169 11.72 -23.98 12.10
CA ASP A 169 11.86 -24.34 13.52
C ASP A 169 12.74 -23.32 14.25
#